data_39e5c4e5465f0c79219312b1ddfc6bc0
#
_entry.id   39e5c4e5465f0c79219312b1ddfc6bc0
#
_cell.length_a   1.000
_cell.length_b   1.000
_cell.length_c   1.000
_cell.angle_alpha   90.00
_cell.angle_beta   90.00
_cell.angle_gamma   90.00
#
_symmetry.space_group_name_H-M   'P 1'
#
loop_
_entity.id
_entity.type
_entity.pdbx_description
1 polymer ?
#
loop_
_entity_poly.entity_id
_entity_poly.type
_entity_poly.pdbx_seq_one_letter_code
_entity_poly.pdbx_strand_id
1 'polypeptide(L)'
;RHDMKIVETVIKMMLKIKLLLKALFITCFMTHPSFAEKISLGNISDYINGLKMVEADFEQVNSDGSIDAGKLYIRRPGKMRLEYEAPNNALVIAGAGSVAIFDDKTKNGPTIFPLKKTPLNLLLKKDVNLMENKMISEHTEKNKNTFIVVQDPERLSQGKIEMVFSNQPILLESWTITNQSNQKTKIMLNNLHEVAKIPLYLFNITAASKIKN
;
A
#
# COMPACT_ATOMS: atom_id res chain seq x y z
N ARG A 1 -51.65 59.02 3.00
CA ARG A 1 -50.35 59.08 3.74
C ARG A 1 -50.02 57.77 4.46
N HIS A 2 -51.06 56.98 4.87
CA HIS A 2 -50.86 55.69 5.56
C HIS A 2 -50.46 54.58 4.57
N ASP A 3 -51.12 54.51 3.40
CA ASP A 3 -50.89 53.48 2.36
C ASP A 3 -49.52 53.60 1.77
N MET A 4 -48.96 54.80 1.64
CA MET A 4 -47.61 55.02 1.05
C MET A 4 -46.51 54.51 1.97
N LYS A 5 -46.68 54.52 3.27
CA LYS A 5 -45.73 53.94 4.25
C LYS A 5 -45.73 52.40 4.22
N ILE A 6 -46.90 51.80 4.00
CA ILE A 6 -47.03 50.33 3.90
C ILE A 6 -46.31 49.86 2.63
N VAL A 7 -46.51 50.51 1.50
CA VAL A 7 -45.85 50.18 0.23
C VAL A 7 -44.33 50.30 0.33
N GLU A 8 -43.84 51.35 0.98
CA GLU A 8 -42.39 51.55 1.17
C GLU A 8 -41.75 50.45 2.07
N THR A 9 -42.48 50.03 3.10
CA THR A 9 -42.03 48.95 3.99
C THR A 9 -42.00 47.60 3.29
N VAL A 10 -42.99 47.30 2.45
CA VAL A 10 -43.04 46.05 1.65
C VAL A 10 -41.90 46.01 0.63
N ILE A 11 -41.62 47.13 -0.06
CA ILE A 11 -40.52 47.24 -1.01
C ILE A 11 -39.17 46.99 -0.31
N LYS A 12 -38.94 47.63 0.85
CA LYS A 12 -37.70 47.41 1.65
C LYS A 12 -37.56 45.98 2.12
N MET A 13 -38.65 45.30 2.49
CA MET A 13 -38.65 43.90 2.88
C MET A 13 -38.34 42.98 1.69
N MET A 14 -38.95 43.23 0.53
CA MET A 14 -38.66 42.45 -0.68
C MET A 14 -37.21 42.62 -1.14
N LEU A 15 -36.63 43.84 -1.00
CA LEU A 15 -35.23 44.08 -1.33
C LEU A 15 -34.28 43.32 -0.40
N LYS A 16 -34.57 43.26 0.89
CA LYS A 16 -33.80 42.49 1.86
C LYS A 16 -33.88 40.99 1.61
N ILE A 17 -35.06 40.47 1.22
CA ILE A 17 -35.24 39.06 0.86
C ILE A 17 -34.45 38.69 -0.38
N LYS A 18 -34.47 39.58 -1.41
CA LYS A 18 -33.64 39.38 -2.64
C LYS A 18 -32.13 39.40 -2.33
N LEU A 19 -31.69 40.25 -1.41
CA LEU A 19 -30.29 40.34 -1.01
C LEU A 19 -29.87 39.08 -0.22
N LEU A 20 -30.72 38.57 0.69
CA LEU A 20 -30.52 37.35 1.43
C LEU A 20 -30.47 36.10 0.53
N LEU A 21 -31.37 36.02 -0.46
CA LEU A 21 -31.37 34.94 -1.46
C LEU A 21 -30.12 34.98 -2.37
N LYS A 22 -29.62 36.16 -2.74
CA LYS A 22 -28.35 36.28 -3.47
C LYS A 22 -27.15 35.87 -2.60
N ALA A 23 -27.12 36.22 -1.32
CA ALA A 23 -26.06 35.80 -0.41
C ALA A 23 -26.07 34.27 -0.16
N LEU A 24 -27.24 33.67 -0.05
CA LEU A 24 -27.39 32.21 0.11
C LEU A 24 -26.95 31.45 -1.15
N PHE A 25 -27.19 32.05 -2.34
CA PHE A 25 -26.77 31.42 -3.62
C PHE A 25 -25.25 31.46 -3.83
N ILE A 26 -24.56 32.49 -3.29
CA ILE A 26 -23.10 32.60 -3.41
C ILE A 26 -22.37 31.63 -2.48
N THR A 27 -22.94 31.29 -1.31
CA THR A 27 -22.35 30.33 -0.38
C THR A 27 -22.45 28.86 -0.83
N CYS A 28 -23.39 28.54 -1.72
CA CYS A 28 -23.58 27.16 -2.22
C CYS A 28 -22.60 26.74 -3.32
N PHE A 29 -21.81 27.69 -3.90
CA PHE A 29 -20.90 27.39 -5.02
C PHE A 29 -19.44 27.19 -4.62
N MET A 30 -19.11 27.18 -3.32
CA MET A 30 -17.73 26.98 -2.84
C MET A 30 -17.42 25.52 -2.41
N THR A 31 -18.20 24.54 -2.84
CA THR A 31 -17.77 23.16 -2.74
C THR A 31 -16.76 22.88 -3.85
N HIS A 32 -15.51 23.17 -3.58
CA HIS A 32 -14.42 22.72 -4.43
C HIS A 32 -14.42 21.20 -4.37
N PRO A 33 -14.49 20.47 -5.51
CA PRO A 33 -14.23 19.06 -5.49
C PRO A 33 -12.81 18.86 -4.96
N SER A 34 -12.68 18.35 -3.75
CA SER A 34 -11.39 17.91 -3.23
C SER A 34 -10.97 16.70 -4.07
N PHE A 35 -10.22 16.96 -5.14
CA PHE A 35 -9.48 15.89 -5.79
C PHE A 35 -8.50 15.38 -4.74
N ALA A 36 -8.62 14.11 -4.38
CA ALA A 36 -7.63 13.47 -3.54
C ALA A 36 -6.31 13.49 -4.32
N GLU A 37 -5.38 14.31 -3.88
CA GLU A 37 -4.06 14.40 -4.50
C GLU A 37 -3.29 13.11 -4.19
N LYS A 38 -2.62 12.55 -5.21
CA LYS A 38 -1.78 11.37 -5.02
C LYS A 38 -0.67 11.67 -4.01
N ILE A 39 -0.34 10.71 -3.17
CA ILE A 39 0.75 10.82 -2.20
C ILE A 39 2.06 11.03 -2.98
N SER A 40 2.87 12.02 -2.59
CA SER A 40 4.17 12.24 -3.21
C SER A 40 5.11 11.06 -3.00
N LEU A 41 6.03 10.81 -3.94
CA LEU A 41 7.05 9.77 -3.80
C LEU A 41 7.94 9.98 -2.57
N GLY A 42 8.14 11.24 -2.14
CA GLY A 42 8.83 11.57 -0.90
C GLY A 42 8.08 11.05 0.32
N ASN A 43 6.79 11.37 0.44
CA ASN A 43 5.96 10.91 1.56
C ASN A 43 5.83 9.39 1.62
N ILE A 44 5.75 8.71 0.46
CA ILE A 44 5.76 7.24 0.41
C ILE A 44 7.12 6.70 0.88
N SER A 45 8.22 7.34 0.48
CA SER A 45 9.57 6.97 0.94
C SER A 45 9.69 7.11 2.45
N ASP A 46 9.23 8.22 3.02
CA ASP A 46 9.24 8.49 4.45
C ASP A 46 8.38 7.47 5.21
N TYR A 47 7.18 7.17 4.69
CA TYR A 47 6.33 6.13 5.26
C TYR A 47 7.03 4.77 5.29
N ILE A 48 7.56 4.31 4.14
CA ILE A 48 8.29 3.03 4.09
C ILE A 48 9.49 3.04 5.02
N ASN A 49 10.25 4.12 5.09
CA ASN A 49 11.41 4.26 5.98
C ASN A 49 11.01 4.30 7.47
N GLY A 50 9.82 4.75 7.77
CA GLY A 50 9.21 4.73 9.10
C GLY A 50 8.88 3.32 9.59
N LEU A 51 8.48 2.41 8.71
CA LEU A 51 8.14 1.03 9.06
C LEU A 51 9.37 0.27 9.59
N LYS A 52 9.49 0.13 10.90
CA LYS A 52 10.63 -0.57 11.53
C LYS A 52 10.32 -2.03 11.83
N MET A 53 9.33 -2.26 12.65
CA MET A 53 8.81 -3.58 13.02
C MET A 53 7.30 -3.52 12.93
N VAL A 54 6.72 -4.29 12.02
CA VAL A 54 5.26 -4.31 11.81
C VAL A 54 4.75 -5.74 11.67
N GLU A 55 3.53 -5.93 12.10
CA GLU A 55 2.75 -7.15 11.91
C GLU A 55 1.47 -6.80 11.15
N ALA A 56 0.98 -7.76 10.37
CA ALA A 56 -0.29 -7.67 9.68
C ALA A 56 -0.88 -9.06 9.47
N ASP A 57 -2.19 -9.13 9.29
CA ASP A 57 -2.82 -10.25 8.61
C ASP A 57 -2.75 -10.00 7.10
N PHE A 58 -2.65 -11.04 6.29
CA PHE A 58 -2.68 -10.89 4.85
C PHE A 58 -3.61 -11.89 4.18
N GLU A 59 -4.12 -11.48 3.02
CA GLU A 59 -4.75 -12.36 2.04
C GLU A 59 -3.95 -12.31 0.75
N GLN A 60 -3.66 -13.47 0.17
CA GLN A 60 -2.97 -13.60 -1.11
C GLN A 60 -3.92 -14.11 -2.17
N VAL A 61 -4.06 -13.37 -3.26
CA VAL A 61 -4.74 -13.83 -4.46
C VAL A 61 -3.69 -14.34 -5.45
N ASN A 62 -3.76 -15.62 -5.75
CA ASN A 62 -2.86 -16.32 -6.67
C ASN A 62 -3.26 -16.10 -8.13
N SER A 63 -2.37 -16.44 -9.06
CA SER A 63 -2.61 -16.29 -10.50
C SER A 63 -3.74 -17.17 -11.05
N ASP A 64 -4.09 -18.25 -10.35
CA ASP A 64 -5.21 -19.15 -10.67
C ASP A 64 -6.54 -18.71 -9.99
N GLY A 65 -6.51 -17.60 -9.24
CA GLY A 65 -7.65 -17.06 -8.52
C GLY A 65 -7.87 -17.68 -7.13
N SER A 66 -7.08 -18.65 -6.71
CA SER A 66 -7.14 -19.18 -5.35
C SER A 66 -6.70 -18.12 -4.32
N ILE A 67 -7.23 -18.22 -3.11
CA ILE A 67 -6.96 -17.29 -2.02
C ILE A 67 -6.31 -18.06 -0.88
N ASP A 68 -5.19 -17.56 -0.42
CA ASP A 68 -4.51 -18.00 0.79
C ASP A 68 -4.51 -16.85 1.80
N ALA A 69 -4.45 -17.18 3.10
CA ALA A 69 -4.35 -16.20 4.17
C ALA A 69 -3.18 -16.52 5.09
N GLY A 70 -2.81 -15.55 5.92
CA GLY A 70 -1.73 -15.78 6.89
C GLY A 70 -1.31 -14.53 7.65
N LYS A 71 -0.14 -14.60 8.27
CA LYS A 71 0.46 -13.52 9.04
C LYS A 71 1.76 -13.02 8.41
N LEU A 72 1.88 -11.71 8.36
CA LEU A 72 3.06 -11.00 7.88
C LEU A 72 3.82 -10.40 9.07
N TYR A 73 5.12 -10.58 9.06
CA TYR A 73 6.06 -9.93 9.96
C TYR A 73 7.13 -9.22 9.13
N ILE A 74 7.33 -7.93 9.37
CA ILE A 74 8.42 -7.16 8.77
C ILE A 74 9.29 -6.59 9.89
N ARG A 75 10.60 -6.78 9.75
CA ARG A 75 11.61 -6.13 10.58
C ARG A 75 12.70 -5.56 9.68
N ARG A 76 12.55 -4.29 9.33
CA ARG A 76 13.52 -3.62 8.46
C ARG A 76 14.84 -3.30 9.17
N PRO A 77 15.95 -3.28 8.42
CA PRO A 77 16.06 -3.67 7.02
C PRO A 77 16.16 -5.18 6.79
N GLY A 78 15.74 -5.61 5.60
CA GLY A 78 16.07 -6.90 5.02
C GLY A 78 15.40 -8.13 5.59
N LYS A 79 14.39 -7.99 6.47
CA LYS A 79 13.71 -9.12 7.10
C LYS A 79 12.20 -9.05 6.91
N MET A 80 11.63 -10.16 6.43
CA MET A 80 10.19 -10.35 6.26
C MET A 80 9.87 -11.83 6.45
N ARG A 81 8.69 -12.11 6.97
CA ARG A 81 8.16 -13.48 7.08
C ARG A 81 6.69 -13.46 6.74
N LEU A 82 6.26 -14.36 5.85
CA LEU A 82 4.88 -14.67 5.55
C LEU A 82 4.63 -16.11 6.03
N GLU A 83 3.74 -16.27 7.00
CA GLU A 83 3.27 -17.57 7.49
C GLU A 83 1.88 -17.81 6.97
N TYR A 84 1.73 -18.77 6.08
CA TYR A 84 0.45 -19.14 5.52
C TYR A 84 -0.32 -20.06 6.47
N GLU A 85 -1.62 -19.88 6.51
CA GLU A 85 -2.55 -20.71 7.27
C GLU A 85 -2.98 -21.94 6.47
N ALA A 86 -3.41 -22.97 7.20
CA ALA A 86 -3.96 -24.18 6.56
C ALA A 86 -5.14 -23.83 5.61
N PRO A 87 -5.28 -24.54 4.48
CA PRO A 87 -4.57 -25.75 4.08
C PRO A 87 -3.19 -25.51 3.45
N ASN A 88 -2.83 -24.24 3.15
CA ASN A 88 -1.54 -23.87 2.60
C ASN A 88 -0.56 -23.60 3.76
N ASN A 89 0.29 -24.56 4.12
CA ASN A 89 1.28 -24.37 5.18
C ASN A 89 2.61 -23.81 4.66
N ALA A 90 2.60 -23.05 3.58
CA ALA A 90 3.81 -22.43 3.05
C ALA A 90 4.42 -21.41 4.03
N LEU A 91 5.69 -21.13 3.83
CA LEU A 91 6.42 -20.16 4.62
C LEU A 91 7.40 -19.42 3.71
N VAL A 92 7.35 -18.10 3.71
CA VAL A 92 8.32 -17.25 2.99
C VAL A 92 9.13 -16.46 4.00
N ILE A 93 10.46 -16.55 3.92
CA ILE A 93 11.36 -15.80 4.80
C ILE A 93 12.34 -14.99 3.96
N ALA A 94 12.36 -13.67 4.17
CA ALA A 94 13.48 -12.83 3.79
C ALA A 94 14.41 -12.64 4.99
N GLY A 95 15.68 -12.94 4.82
CA GLY A 95 16.70 -12.84 5.86
C GLY A 95 18.10 -13.08 5.30
N ALA A 96 19.12 -12.55 5.95
CA ALA A 96 20.52 -12.71 5.56
C ALA A 96 20.79 -12.45 4.05
N GLY A 97 20.06 -11.50 3.44
CA GLY A 97 20.22 -11.13 2.02
C GLY A 97 19.56 -12.08 1.01
N SER A 98 18.79 -13.05 1.48
CA SER A 98 18.08 -14.05 0.67
C SER A 98 16.58 -14.05 0.97
N VAL A 99 15.80 -14.57 0.02
CA VAL A 99 14.39 -14.95 0.20
C VAL A 99 14.31 -16.46 0.03
N ALA A 100 13.78 -17.16 1.02
CA ALA A 100 13.53 -18.59 0.98
C ALA A 100 12.02 -18.85 0.98
N ILE A 101 11.58 -19.72 0.08
CA ILE A 101 10.18 -20.16 -0.05
C ILE A 101 10.15 -21.65 0.32
N PHE A 102 9.46 -21.96 1.41
CA PHE A 102 9.17 -23.31 1.86
C PHE A 102 7.75 -23.65 1.42
N ASP A 103 7.63 -24.61 0.52
CA ASP A 103 6.36 -25.13 0.03
C ASP A 103 6.31 -26.63 0.26
N ASP A 104 5.22 -27.14 0.83
CA ASP A 104 5.04 -28.58 1.09
C ASP A 104 5.08 -29.43 -0.19
N LYS A 105 4.94 -28.81 -1.38
CA LYS A 105 5.06 -29.45 -2.69
C LYS A 105 6.52 -29.71 -3.09
N THR A 106 7.50 -29.05 -2.46
CA THR A 106 8.92 -29.21 -2.78
C THR A 106 9.59 -30.15 -1.78
N LYS A 107 9.85 -31.40 -2.19
CA LYS A 107 10.52 -32.41 -1.36
C LYS A 107 12.03 -32.13 -1.12
N ASN A 108 12.60 -31.10 -1.73
CA ASN A 108 14.05 -30.85 -1.78
C ASN A 108 14.47 -29.59 -0.98
N GLY A 109 13.71 -29.21 0.02
CA GLY A 109 13.97 -28.00 0.82
C GLY A 109 13.49 -26.70 0.13
N PRO A 110 13.79 -25.53 0.70
CA PRO A 110 13.26 -24.25 0.20
C PRO A 110 13.89 -23.82 -1.12
N THR A 111 13.11 -23.17 -1.96
CA THR A 111 13.64 -22.42 -3.09
C THR A 111 14.23 -21.10 -2.59
N ILE A 112 15.47 -20.78 -2.93
CA ILE A 112 16.20 -19.60 -2.41
C ILE A 112 16.57 -18.65 -3.54
N PHE A 113 16.27 -17.37 -3.35
CA PHE A 113 16.61 -16.27 -4.25
C PHE A 113 17.41 -15.18 -3.52
N PRO A 114 18.39 -14.52 -4.16
CA PRO A 114 19.00 -13.32 -3.60
C PRO A 114 17.96 -12.20 -3.45
N LEU A 115 17.77 -11.64 -2.24
CA LEU A 115 16.78 -10.58 -1.98
C LEU A 115 16.93 -9.39 -2.94
N LYS A 116 18.17 -8.99 -3.25
CA LYS A 116 18.49 -7.88 -4.17
C LYS A 116 17.97 -8.09 -5.61
N LYS A 117 17.68 -9.35 -5.99
CA LYS A 117 17.13 -9.70 -7.30
C LYS A 117 15.61 -9.85 -7.27
N THR A 118 14.97 -9.55 -6.16
CA THR A 118 13.52 -9.61 -6.01
C THR A 118 12.93 -8.21 -5.87
N PRO A 119 11.71 -7.96 -6.35
CA PRO A 119 11.01 -6.69 -6.14
C PRO A 119 10.82 -6.32 -4.66
N LEU A 120 10.77 -7.30 -3.76
CA LEU A 120 10.68 -7.10 -2.31
C LEU A 120 11.84 -6.30 -1.72
N ASN A 121 13.01 -6.29 -2.40
CA ASN A 121 14.13 -5.49 -1.95
C ASN A 121 13.79 -3.99 -1.85
N LEU A 122 12.89 -3.50 -2.70
CA LEU A 122 12.45 -2.09 -2.62
C LEU A 122 11.80 -1.78 -1.27
N LEU A 123 10.95 -2.67 -0.78
CA LEU A 123 10.27 -2.51 0.51
C LEU A 123 11.23 -2.73 1.70
N LEU A 124 12.22 -3.63 1.55
CA LEU A 124 13.04 -4.12 2.65
C LEU A 124 14.44 -3.50 2.74
N LYS A 125 14.93 -2.79 1.71
CA LYS A 125 16.25 -2.12 1.77
C LYS A 125 16.29 -1.08 2.89
N LYS A 126 17.47 -0.77 3.40
CA LYS A 126 17.68 0.13 4.54
C LYS A 126 17.09 1.52 4.30
N ASP A 127 17.44 2.12 3.17
CA ASP A 127 17.04 3.47 2.82
C ASP A 127 16.30 3.44 1.47
N VAL A 128 15.03 3.80 1.49
CA VAL A 128 14.17 3.89 0.31
C VAL A 128 14.07 5.35 -0.10
N ASN A 129 14.53 5.68 -1.32
CA ASN A 129 14.32 6.96 -1.95
C ASN A 129 13.66 6.73 -3.32
N LEU A 130 12.36 6.96 -3.39
CA LEU A 130 11.60 6.76 -4.62
C LEU A 130 11.73 7.94 -5.59
N MET A 131 12.12 9.12 -5.12
CA MET A 131 12.31 10.30 -5.98
C MET A 131 13.50 10.16 -6.93
N GLU A 132 14.56 9.48 -6.48
CA GLU A 132 15.75 9.20 -7.29
C GLU A 132 15.69 7.85 -8.02
N ASN A 133 14.59 7.12 -7.86
CA ASN A 133 14.48 5.77 -8.36
C ASN A 133 14.02 5.76 -9.83
N LYS A 134 14.95 5.55 -10.75
CA LYS A 134 14.67 5.40 -12.20
C LYS A 134 13.78 4.20 -12.52
N MET A 135 13.52 3.33 -11.53
CA MET A 135 12.69 2.13 -11.68
C MET A 135 11.19 2.42 -11.50
N ILE A 136 10.78 3.63 -11.11
CA ILE A 136 9.35 4.00 -11.03
C ILE A 136 8.81 4.16 -12.46
N SER A 137 7.97 3.23 -12.89
CA SER A 137 7.34 3.26 -14.22
C SER A 137 5.96 3.93 -14.22
N GLU A 138 5.24 3.88 -13.10
CA GLU A 138 3.94 4.52 -12.92
C GLU A 138 3.79 5.12 -11.52
N HIS A 139 3.12 6.27 -11.43
CA HIS A 139 2.73 6.92 -10.19
C HIS A 139 1.40 7.62 -10.41
N THR A 140 0.32 6.98 -10.03
CA THR A 140 -1.06 7.40 -10.32
C THR A 140 -1.92 7.43 -9.06
N GLU A 141 -3.05 8.12 -9.13
CA GLU A 141 -4.11 8.10 -8.10
C GLU A 141 -5.38 7.51 -8.72
N LYS A 142 -6.06 6.67 -7.97
CA LYS A 142 -7.38 6.13 -8.31
C LYS A 142 -8.16 5.81 -7.05
N ASN A 143 -9.42 6.27 -6.97
CA ASN A 143 -10.32 5.98 -5.85
C ASN A 143 -9.73 6.36 -4.48
N LYS A 144 -9.03 7.49 -4.39
CA LYS A 144 -8.33 7.98 -3.19
C LYS A 144 -7.12 7.14 -2.76
N ASN A 145 -6.69 6.18 -3.56
CA ASN A 145 -5.49 5.39 -3.33
C ASN A 145 -4.40 5.80 -4.31
N THR A 146 -3.17 5.81 -3.85
CA THR A 146 -2.00 6.05 -4.68
C THR A 146 -1.36 4.73 -5.09
N PHE A 147 -1.11 4.59 -6.38
CA PHE A 147 -0.48 3.42 -6.99
C PHE A 147 0.91 3.80 -7.47
N ILE A 148 1.90 2.98 -7.12
CA ILE A 148 3.23 3.06 -7.71
C ILE A 148 3.60 1.72 -8.32
N VAL A 149 4.14 1.75 -9.54
CA VAL A 149 4.67 0.56 -10.21
C VAL A 149 6.18 0.71 -10.34
N VAL A 150 6.89 -0.30 -9.86
CA VAL A 150 8.35 -0.37 -9.91
C VAL A 150 8.78 -1.52 -10.80
N GLN A 151 9.58 -1.19 -11.79
CA GLN A 151 10.13 -2.15 -12.75
C GLN A 151 11.55 -1.71 -13.14
N ASP A 152 12.47 -2.66 -13.18
CA ASP A 152 13.84 -2.40 -13.65
C ASP A 152 13.81 -2.15 -15.18
N PRO A 153 14.13 -0.94 -15.67
CA PRO A 153 14.06 -0.62 -17.09
C PRO A 153 15.08 -1.38 -17.95
N GLU A 154 16.18 -1.85 -17.35
CA GLU A 154 17.20 -2.64 -18.02
C GLU A 154 16.87 -4.14 -18.01
N ARG A 155 15.93 -4.55 -17.17
CA ARG A 155 15.56 -5.96 -16.92
C ARG A 155 14.06 -6.16 -16.85
N LEU A 156 13.33 -5.66 -17.82
CA LEU A 156 11.86 -5.74 -17.90
C LEU A 156 11.34 -7.19 -17.73
N SER A 157 12.11 -8.17 -18.21
CA SER A 157 11.79 -9.58 -18.06
C SER A 157 11.82 -10.09 -16.61
N GLN A 158 12.40 -9.36 -15.65
CA GLN A 158 12.41 -9.78 -14.25
C GLN A 158 11.09 -9.53 -13.52
N GLY A 159 10.12 -8.93 -14.23
CA GLY A 159 8.82 -8.62 -13.67
C GLY A 159 8.75 -7.24 -13.00
N LYS A 160 7.65 -6.99 -12.32
CA LYS A 160 7.38 -5.69 -11.66
C LYS A 160 6.65 -5.88 -10.34
N ILE A 161 6.67 -4.85 -9.52
CA ILE A 161 5.84 -4.75 -8.31
C ILE A 161 4.98 -3.49 -8.41
N GLU A 162 3.68 -3.65 -8.21
CA GLU A 162 2.74 -2.57 -7.96
C GLU A 162 2.48 -2.50 -6.45
N MET A 163 2.52 -1.31 -5.87
CA MET A 163 2.15 -1.07 -4.47
C MET A 163 1.01 -0.07 -4.41
N VAL A 164 0.08 -0.31 -3.52
CA VAL A 164 -1.12 0.53 -3.32
C VAL A 164 -1.09 1.09 -1.90
N PHE A 165 -1.26 2.40 -1.82
CA PHE A 165 -1.29 3.12 -0.55
C PHE A 165 -2.60 3.88 -0.41
N SER A 166 -3.23 3.82 0.78
CA SER A 166 -4.28 4.77 1.17
C SER A 166 -3.68 6.13 1.44
N ASN A 167 -4.47 7.20 1.24
CA ASN A 167 -3.95 8.56 1.34
C ASN A 167 -4.04 9.15 2.76
N GLN A 168 -5.06 8.77 3.54
CA GLN A 168 -5.32 9.36 4.86
C GLN A 168 -5.91 8.33 5.84
N PRO A 169 -5.10 7.78 6.74
CA PRO A 169 -3.64 7.92 6.84
C PRO A 169 -2.92 7.22 5.69
N ILE A 170 -1.63 7.55 5.47
CA ILE A 170 -0.80 6.81 4.52
C ILE A 170 -0.55 5.42 5.09
N LEU A 171 -1.08 4.39 4.42
CA LEU A 171 -0.87 2.98 4.77
C LEU A 171 -0.61 2.17 3.50
N LEU A 172 0.30 1.24 3.56
CA LEU A 172 0.47 0.22 2.52
C LEU A 172 -0.70 -0.78 2.63
N GLU A 173 -1.57 -0.77 1.63
CA GLU A 173 -2.76 -1.65 1.60
C GLU A 173 -2.50 -2.97 0.89
N SER A 174 -1.70 -2.94 -0.17
CA SER A 174 -1.40 -4.15 -0.93
C SER A 174 -0.18 -3.97 -1.81
N TRP A 175 0.37 -5.11 -2.25
CA TRP A 175 1.28 -5.14 -3.40
C TRP A 175 0.93 -6.30 -4.32
N THR A 176 1.24 -6.11 -5.61
CA THR A 176 1.11 -7.15 -6.64
C THR A 176 2.46 -7.38 -7.29
N ILE A 177 2.96 -8.60 -7.23
CA ILE A 177 4.15 -9.01 -7.97
C ILE A 177 3.68 -9.64 -9.28
N THR A 178 4.23 -9.15 -10.40
CA THR A 178 4.09 -9.78 -11.71
C THR A 178 5.43 -10.39 -12.07
N ASN A 179 5.49 -11.70 -12.26
CA ASN A 179 6.72 -12.42 -12.59
C ASN A 179 7.03 -12.42 -14.10
N GLN A 180 8.12 -13.08 -14.49
CA GLN A 180 8.56 -13.21 -15.89
C GLN A 180 7.52 -13.86 -16.80
N SER A 181 6.70 -14.76 -16.26
CA SER A 181 5.63 -15.46 -17.00
C SER A 181 4.30 -14.68 -17.00
N ASN A 182 4.35 -13.40 -16.62
CA ASN A 182 3.17 -12.53 -16.48
C ASN A 182 2.12 -13.03 -15.47
N GLN A 183 2.50 -13.94 -14.58
CA GLN A 183 1.65 -14.40 -13.50
C GLN A 183 1.66 -13.36 -12.40
N LYS A 184 0.48 -13.07 -11.84
CA LYS A 184 0.29 -12.07 -10.79
C LYS A 184 0.00 -12.76 -9.47
N THR A 185 0.67 -12.28 -8.43
CA THR A 185 0.37 -12.63 -7.04
C THR A 185 0.14 -11.33 -6.29
N LYS A 186 -1.07 -11.14 -5.78
CA LYS A 186 -1.45 -9.96 -5.00
C LYS A 186 -1.52 -10.31 -3.53
N ILE A 187 -0.86 -9.52 -2.69
CA ILE A 187 -0.96 -9.57 -1.24
C ILE A 187 -1.75 -8.35 -0.78
N MET A 188 -2.85 -8.54 -0.09
CA MET A 188 -3.63 -7.51 0.58
C MET A 188 -3.34 -7.58 2.08
N LEU A 189 -3.18 -6.41 2.71
CA LEU A 189 -2.82 -6.29 4.12
C LEU A 189 -4.02 -5.83 4.94
N ASN A 190 -4.26 -6.53 6.03
CA ASN A 190 -5.26 -6.17 7.03
C ASN A 190 -4.56 -5.98 8.38
N ASN A 191 -5.09 -5.06 9.19
CA ASN A 191 -4.58 -4.82 10.56
C ASN A 191 -3.07 -4.52 10.62
N LEU A 192 -2.50 -3.85 9.62
CA LEU A 192 -1.09 -3.46 9.63
C LEU A 192 -0.82 -2.50 10.79
N HIS A 193 0.06 -2.86 11.70
CA HIS A 193 0.40 -2.05 12.87
C HIS A 193 1.86 -2.24 13.30
N GLU A 194 2.40 -1.21 13.95
CA GLU A 194 3.74 -1.29 14.53
C GLU A 194 3.72 -2.08 15.84
N VAL A 195 4.81 -2.85 16.06
CA VAL A 195 5.03 -3.63 17.28
C VAL A 195 6.37 -3.31 17.91
N ALA A 196 6.43 -3.40 19.22
CA ALA A 196 7.64 -3.08 19.98
C ALA A 196 8.80 -4.06 19.71
N LYS A 197 8.50 -5.31 19.38
CA LYS A 197 9.52 -6.36 19.21
C LYS A 197 9.03 -7.48 18.31
N ILE A 198 9.88 -7.87 17.35
CA ILE A 198 9.76 -9.12 16.58
C ILE A 198 11.05 -9.92 16.78
N PRO A 199 11.00 -11.15 17.27
CA PRO A 199 12.19 -11.97 17.53
C PRO A 199 12.99 -12.26 16.27
N LEU A 200 14.32 -12.15 16.34
CA LEU A 200 15.19 -12.36 15.17
C LEU A 200 15.16 -13.79 14.62
N TYR A 201 14.90 -14.78 15.47
CA TYR A 201 14.87 -16.20 15.05
C TYR A 201 13.79 -16.47 14.01
N LEU A 202 12.71 -15.67 13.97
CA LEU A 202 11.64 -15.78 12.96
C LEU A 202 12.14 -15.61 11.53
N PHE A 203 13.27 -14.92 11.35
CA PHE A 203 13.87 -14.63 10.05
C PHE A 203 15.09 -15.52 9.75
N ASN A 204 15.28 -16.59 10.53
CA ASN A 204 16.40 -17.52 10.34
C ASN A 204 16.00 -18.65 9.38
N ILE A 205 16.44 -18.54 8.13
CA ILE A 205 16.17 -19.51 7.06
C ILE A 205 16.69 -20.91 7.43
N THR A 206 17.92 -20.98 7.97
CA THR A 206 18.54 -22.27 8.34
C THR A 206 17.77 -22.98 9.47
N ALA A 207 17.31 -22.21 10.46
CA ALA A 207 16.49 -22.80 11.53
C ALA A 207 15.13 -23.30 11.00
N ALA A 208 14.49 -22.53 10.10
CA ALA A 208 13.24 -22.93 9.48
C ALA A 208 13.40 -24.19 8.62
N SER A 209 14.51 -24.35 7.89
CA SER A 209 14.80 -25.55 7.10
C SER A 209 14.87 -26.84 7.96
N LYS A 210 15.36 -26.74 9.21
CA LYS A 210 15.43 -27.87 10.12
C LYS A 210 14.08 -28.32 10.71
N ILE A 211 13.10 -27.41 10.70
CA ILE A 211 11.76 -27.69 11.27
C ILE A 211 10.82 -28.22 10.17
N LYS A 212 11.02 -27.74 8.93
CA LYS A 212 10.17 -28.08 7.78
C LYS A 212 10.62 -29.33 7.00
N ASN A 213 11.83 -29.86 7.26
CA ASN A 213 12.34 -31.13 6.75
C ASN A 213 12.13 -32.25 7.80
#